data_dc43a6a1601905594e90091c4bce90a0
#
_entry.id   dc43a6a1601905594e90091c4bce90a0
#
_cell.length_a   1.000
_cell.length_b   1.000
_cell.length_c   1.000
_cell.angle_alpha   90.00
_cell.angle_beta   90.00
_cell.angle_gamma   90.00
#
_symmetry.space_group_name_H-M   'P 1'
#
loop_
_entity.id
_entity.type
_entity.pdbx_description
1 polymer ?
#
loop_
_entity_poly.entity_id
_entity_poly.type
_entity_poly.pdbx_seq_one_letter_code
_entity_poly.pdbx_strand_id
1 'polypeptide(L)'
;MIDASHHPELAGRIDDPLWRLQHLYWIENKAGKMQRFEPNAAQRRLHANLWHRNAILKARQLGISTYVALLILDRCLFTPNYHAGIIDKTLPDAEHKLEKIRFAWEHLDYMPPTADPQERALALLGSMIKQTTGVQKRGEWRPASDARARLTFTNGSDVRLGTNLRGGTLQLLHVSELAHVSVHAPWRAREIRTGAVNTVPADGTIIMESTHEGGRYGVNYEMMLQAMENNAKDNLSPLDFRFFFFSWFDHPDYTLPGTQRGWSDAMADYFEKLESAEGIRLTHGQKLWYSRMERTMGAAMRQEYPSTPHEAFSTGNDGAIYGAQIALLREQGRVGADFAYAGDEPLYTAWDLGLSDHTAIWLIQSRGGQIYWLNHYAANQLPLEHYAGKIHEWELRYGAIDAHFLPHDAAHRDPHGQSYVESLERCGISAVRVVPRTPDVWRGINSLRGLLGRSWFHRDTLAERLSPRGDKEPSGLTCLEMYHTAPPSSTGVYRDAPVHDAFSHSADAARMFAEALTHGMVTPHNLSRSPRLARM
;
A
#
# COMPACT_ATOMS: atom_id res chain seq x y z
N MET A 1 -13.07 -13.99 37.28
CA MET A 1 -14.42 -13.78 36.70
C MET A 1 -15.05 -12.65 37.46
N ILE A 2 -15.65 -11.69 36.76
CA ILE A 2 -16.37 -10.57 37.37
C ILE A 2 -17.71 -11.13 37.86
N ASP A 3 -17.97 -11.05 39.17
CA ASP A 3 -19.22 -11.57 39.74
C ASP A 3 -20.36 -10.60 39.51
N ALA A 4 -21.17 -10.85 38.47
CA ALA A 4 -22.36 -10.08 38.15
C ALA A 4 -23.64 -10.62 38.87
N SER A 5 -23.52 -11.52 39.86
CA SER A 5 -24.65 -12.15 40.53
C SER A 5 -25.58 -11.15 41.26
N HIS A 6 -25.06 -9.98 41.59
CA HIS A 6 -25.84 -8.90 42.21
C HIS A 6 -26.68 -8.07 41.22
N HIS A 7 -26.50 -8.30 39.89
CA HIS A 7 -27.23 -7.62 38.83
C HIS A 7 -27.72 -8.64 37.79
N PRO A 8 -28.78 -9.41 38.09
CA PRO A 8 -29.25 -10.51 37.27
C PRO A 8 -29.63 -10.08 35.84
N GLU A 9 -30.02 -8.83 35.63
CA GLU A 9 -30.30 -8.23 34.31
C GLU A 9 -29.05 -8.06 33.44
N LEU A 10 -27.86 -8.00 34.03
CA LEU A 10 -26.58 -7.87 33.35
C LEU A 10 -25.84 -9.22 33.21
N ALA A 11 -26.14 -10.18 34.13
CA ALA A 11 -25.38 -11.42 34.25
C ALA A 11 -25.34 -12.26 32.96
N GLY A 12 -26.43 -12.31 32.19
CA GLY A 12 -26.51 -13.05 30.92
C GLY A 12 -25.95 -12.31 29.70
N ARG A 13 -25.66 -11.00 29.85
CA ARG A 13 -25.20 -10.16 28.72
C ARG A 13 -23.72 -9.86 28.76
N ILE A 14 -23.10 -9.95 29.93
CA ILE A 14 -21.68 -9.62 30.14
C ILE A 14 -20.75 -10.58 29.39
N ASP A 15 -21.20 -11.77 29.04
CA ASP A 15 -20.44 -12.74 28.26
C ASP A 15 -20.41 -12.42 26.76
N ASP A 16 -21.32 -11.56 26.28
CA ASP A 16 -21.34 -11.11 24.89
C ASP A 16 -20.36 -9.94 24.66
N PRO A 17 -19.27 -10.14 23.88
CA PRO A 17 -18.30 -9.08 23.59
C PRO A 17 -18.92 -7.88 22.88
N LEU A 18 -19.90 -8.07 21.99
CA LEU A 18 -20.54 -6.98 21.29
C LEU A 18 -21.37 -6.12 22.25
N TRP A 19 -22.10 -6.77 23.14
CA TRP A 19 -22.85 -6.06 24.17
C TRP A 19 -21.92 -5.24 25.07
N ARG A 20 -20.79 -5.81 25.52
CA ARG A 20 -19.79 -5.07 26.32
C ARG A 20 -19.26 -3.85 25.59
N LEU A 21 -18.91 -4.01 24.30
CA LEU A 21 -18.45 -2.89 23.47
C LEU A 21 -19.48 -1.77 23.41
N GLN A 22 -20.76 -2.09 23.29
CA GLN A 22 -21.84 -1.11 23.18
C GLN A 22 -22.21 -0.43 24.50
N HIS A 23 -21.98 -1.09 25.64
CA HIS A 23 -22.54 -0.64 26.91
C HIS A 23 -21.53 -0.24 27.98
N LEU A 24 -20.25 -0.72 27.88
CA LEU A 24 -19.27 -0.43 28.93
C LEU A 24 -18.37 0.74 28.60
N TYR A 25 -18.07 0.99 27.30
CA TYR A 25 -17.00 1.90 26.93
C TYR A 25 -17.48 3.26 26.49
N TRP A 26 -16.76 4.28 26.97
CA TRP A 26 -16.94 5.67 26.60
C TRP A 26 -15.82 6.07 25.63
N ILE A 27 -16.15 6.93 24.69
CA ILE A 27 -15.21 7.51 23.73
C ILE A 27 -15.42 9.02 23.65
N GLU A 28 -14.40 9.70 23.18
CA GLU A 28 -14.50 11.07 22.72
C GLU A 28 -14.85 11.07 21.22
N ASN A 29 -15.91 11.79 20.85
CA ASN A 29 -16.34 11.90 19.46
C ASN A 29 -15.57 13.00 18.71
N LYS A 30 -15.81 13.16 17.41
CA LYS A 30 -15.16 14.18 16.56
C LYS A 30 -15.39 15.62 17.03
N ALA A 31 -16.41 15.87 17.85
CA ALA A 31 -16.70 17.19 18.42
C ALA A 31 -16.10 17.40 19.83
N GLY A 32 -15.22 16.49 20.29
CA GLY A 32 -14.62 16.54 21.62
C GLY A 32 -15.60 16.23 22.75
N LYS A 33 -16.75 15.63 22.46
CA LYS A 33 -17.75 15.26 23.47
C LYS A 33 -17.63 13.79 23.82
N MET A 34 -17.71 13.51 25.11
CA MET A 34 -17.77 12.15 25.61
C MET A 34 -19.15 11.53 25.32
N GLN A 35 -19.12 10.31 24.76
CA GLN A 35 -20.33 9.53 24.47
C GLN A 35 -20.05 8.03 24.63
N ARG A 36 -21.11 7.25 24.82
CA ARG A 36 -21.00 5.79 24.73
C ARG A 36 -20.60 5.37 23.33
N PHE A 37 -19.80 4.32 23.26
CA PHE A 37 -19.41 3.75 21.97
C PHE A 37 -20.58 2.99 21.36
N GLU A 38 -21.01 3.41 20.20
CA GLU A 38 -21.99 2.73 19.37
C GLU A 38 -21.31 2.29 18.07
N PRO A 39 -21.10 0.98 17.84
CA PRO A 39 -20.51 0.51 16.60
C PRO A 39 -21.35 0.91 15.39
N ASN A 40 -20.73 1.56 14.41
CA ASN A 40 -21.36 1.84 13.12
C ASN A 40 -21.50 0.56 12.26
N ALA A 41 -22.11 0.68 11.08
CA ALA A 41 -22.36 -0.47 10.20
C ALA A 41 -21.08 -1.21 9.81
N ALA A 42 -20.00 -0.49 9.46
CA ALA A 42 -18.71 -1.07 9.11
C ALA A 42 -18.09 -1.84 10.29
N GLN A 43 -18.12 -1.26 11.48
CA GLN A 43 -17.60 -1.89 12.71
C GLN A 43 -18.42 -3.12 13.12
N ARG A 44 -19.76 -3.08 13.00
CA ARG A 44 -20.63 -4.25 13.24
C ARG A 44 -20.35 -5.36 12.23
N ARG A 45 -20.20 -5.01 10.93
CA ARG A 45 -19.86 -5.98 9.88
C ARG A 45 -18.49 -6.63 10.14
N LEU A 46 -17.49 -5.85 10.56
CA LEU A 46 -16.17 -6.38 10.95
C LEU A 46 -16.30 -7.30 12.15
N HIS A 47 -17.01 -6.88 13.22
CA HIS A 47 -17.17 -7.68 14.43
C HIS A 47 -17.82 -9.03 14.17
N ALA A 48 -18.90 -9.04 13.42
CA ALA A 48 -19.66 -10.27 13.08
C ALA A 48 -18.86 -11.26 12.21
N ASN A 49 -17.86 -10.79 11.48
CA ASN A 49 -17.07 -11.60 10.55
C ASN A 49 -15.58 -11.68 10.92
N LEU A 50 -15.22 -11.26 12.14
CA LEU A 50 -13.83 -11.25 12.59
C LEU A 50 -13.23 -12.65 12.48
N TRP A 51 -12.01 -12.71 11.91
CA TRP A 51 -11.26 -13.94 11.70
C TRP A 51 -9.94 -13.89 12.47
N HIS A 52 -9.20 -14.96 12.49
CA HIS A 52 -7.87 -15.01 13.11
C HIS A 52 -6.93 -13.98 12.50
N ARG A 53 -6.96 -13.78 11.19
CA ARG A 53 -6.14 -12.81 10.46
C ARG A 53 -7.01 -11.97 9.52
N ASN A 54 -7.00 -10.66 9.73
CA ASN A 54 -7.88 -9.72 9.04
C ASN A 54 -7.05 -8.67 8.30
N ALA A 55 -7.22 -8.57 6.99
CA ALA A 55 -6.65 -7.55 6.13
C ALA A 55 -7.76 -6.58 5.71
N ILE A 56 -7.69 -5.35 6.18
CA ILE A 56 -8.75 -4.36 6.04
C ILE A 56 -8.27 -3.20 5.17
N LEU A 57 -8.82 -3.12 3.98
CA LEU A 57 -8.73 -1.96 3.10
C LEU A 57 -9.95 -1.08 3.33
N LYS A 58 -9.76 0.19 3.59
CA LYS A 58 -10.85 1.08 4.00
C LYS A 58 -10.69 2.50 3.50
N ALA A 59 -11.81 3.22 3.39
CA ALA A 59 -11.81 4.67 3.32
C ALA A 59 -11.37 5.29 4.67
N ARG A 60 -10.95 6.55 4.63
CA ARG A 60 -10.57 7.30 5.84
C ARG A 60 -11.69 7.37 6.87
N GLN A 61 -11.32 7.51 8.12
CA GLN A 61 -12.15 7.88 9.28
C GLN A 61 -13.42 7.03 9.48
N LEU A 62 -13.41 5.77 9.11
CA LEU A 62 -14.52 4.83 9.36
C LEU A 62 -14.59 4.35 10.83
N GLY A 63 -13.69 4.82 11.69
CA GLY A 63 -13.68 4.46 13.10
C GLY A 63 -13.13 3.06 13.41
N ILE A 64 -12.58 2.36 12.43
CA ILE A 64 -12.04 0.99 12.61
C ILE A 64 -10.96 0.95 13.69
N SER A 65 -10.00 1.87 13.69
CA SER A 65 -8.94 1.92 14.71
C SER A 65 -9.49 2.16 16.13
N THR A 66 -10.61 2.90 16.30
CA THR A 66 -11.29 3.07 17.59
C THR A 66 -11.96 1.76 18.04
N TYR A 67 -12.64 1.08 17.12
CA TYR A 67 -13.21 -0.25 17.41
C TYR A 67 -12.14 -1.25 17.86
N VAL A 68 -10.99 -1.31 17.13
CA VAL A 68 -9.89 -2.22 17.47
C VAL A 68 -9.27 -1.88 18.83
N ALA A 69 -9.11 -0.59 19.14
CA ALA A 69 -8.61 -0.15 20.45
C ALA A 69 -9.54 -0.63 21.60
N LEU A 70 -10.86 -0.50 21.44
CA LEU A 70 -11.83 -0.99 22.42
C LEU A 70 -11.88 -2.52 22.47
N LEU A 71 -11.76 -3.21 21.35
CA LEU A 71 -11.65 -4.68 21.29
C LEU A 71 -10.41 -5.17 22.05
N ILE A 72 -9.27 -4.49 21.90
CA ILE A 72 -8.04 -4.80 22.66
C ILE A 72 -8.30 -4.63 24.15
N LEU A 73 -8.88 -3.50 24.55
CA LEU A 73 -9.21 -3.27 25.97
C LEU A 73 -10.14 -4.34 26.50
N ASP A 74 -11.23 -4.65 25.81
CA ASP A 74 -12.21 -5.66 26.19
C ASP A 74 -11.54 -7.03 26.42
N ARG A 75 -10.70 -7.46 25.47
CA ARG A 75 -9.95 -8.72 25.61
C ARG A 75 -9.02 -8.70 26.81
N CYS A 76 -8.28 -7.61 27.03
CA CYS A 76 -7.39 -7.49 28.19
C CYS A 76 -8.12 -7.48 29.54
N LEU A 77 -9.33 -6.94 29.61
CA LEU A 77 -10.11 -6.88 30.85
C LEU A 77 -10.81 -8.21 31.19
N PHE A 78 -11.32 -8.89 30.17
CA PHE A 78 -12.16 -10.09 30.35
C PHE A 78 -11.40 -11.42 30.14
N THR A 79 -10.15 -11.39 29.66
CA THR A 79 -9.30 -12.56 29.49
C THR A 79 -7.99 -12.36 30.24
N PRO A 80 -7.71 -13.12 31.32
CA PRO A 80 -6.42 -13.01 32.03
C PRO A 80 -5.23 -13.37 31.14
N ASN A 81 -4.08 -12.70 31.39
CA ASN A 81 -2.82 -12.90 30.68
C ASN A 81 -2.93 -12.68 29.17
N TYR A 82 -3.78 -11.73 28.75
CA TYR A 82 -3.97 -11.38 27.35
C TYR A 82 -2.99 -10.29 26.94
N HIS A 83 -2.07 -10.61 26.04
CA HIS A 83 -1.04 -9.69 25.57
C HIS A 83 -1.40 -9.17 24.18
N ALA A 84 -1.57 -7.85 24.06
CA ALA A 84 -1.86 -7.20 22.80
C ALA A 84 -0.72 -6.28 22.37
N GLY A 85 -0.52 -6.19 21.04
CA GLY A 85 0.46 -5.32 20.42
C GLY A 85 -0.17 -4.33 19.44
N ILE A 86 0.33 -3.10 19.39
CA ILE A 86 -0.07 -2.08 18.43
C ILE A 86 1.16 -1.58 17.69
N ILE A 87 1.13 -1.68 16.36
CA ILE A 87 2.09 -1.09 15.43
C ILE A 87 1.38 -0.04 14.59
N ASP A 88 2.02 1.11 14.39
CA ASP A 88 1.54 2.17 13.52
C ASP A 88 2.68 2.72 12.65
N LYS A 89 2.37 3.66 11.75
CA LYS A 89 3.36 4.36 10.92
C LYS A 89 4.45 5.03 11.75
N THR A 90 4.09 5.66 12.87
CA THR A 90 5.03 6.22 13.85
C THR A 90 4.67 5.81 15.28
N LEU A 91 5.60 5.97 16.22
CA LEU A 91 5.31 5.72 17.64
C LEU A 91 4.25 6.70 18.20
N PRO A 92 4.27 8.01 17.93
CA PRO A 92 3.21 8.93 18.34
C PRO A 92 1.82 8.53 17.83
N ASP A 93 1.70 8.02 16.59
CA ASP A 93 0.40 7.55 16.08
C ASP A 93 -0.10 6.31 16.84
N ALA A 94 0.81 5.41 17.23
CA ALA A 94 0.48 4.27 18.09
C ALA A 94 0.07 4.73 19.50
N GLU A 95 0.73 5.76 20.06
CA GLU A 95 0.36 6.37 21.35
C GLU A 95 -1.07 6.89 21.36
N HIS A 96 -1.51 7.57 20.29
CA HIS A 96 -2.90 8.01 20.16
C HIS A 96 -3.92 6.86 20.23
N LYS A 97 -3.56 5.66 19.78
CA LYS A 97 -4.43 4.48 19.93
C LYS A 97 -4.46 3.98 21.37
N LEU A 98 -3.32 4.03 22.06
CA LEU A 98 -3.24 3.68 23.46
C LEU A 98 -3.99 4.70 24.35
N GLU A 99 -3.99 5.98 23.99
CA GLU A 99 -4.78 7.02 24.66
C GLU A 99 -6.28 6.73 24.60
N LYS A 100 -6.80 6.22 23.49
CA LYS A 100 -8.20 5.77 23.40
C LYS A 100 -8.50 4.62 24.35
N ILE A 101 -7.55 3.68 24.50
CA ILE A 101 -7.67 2.58 25.46
C ILE A 101 -7.66 3.11 26.89
N ARG A 102 -6.75 4.04 27.23
CA ARG A 102 -6.70 4.70 28.54
C ARG A 102 -7.99 5.42 28.85
N PHE A 103 -8.44 6.27 27.93
CA PHE A 103 -9.68 7.02 28.09
C PHE A 103 -10.87 6.09 28.37
N ALA A 104 -11.02 5.04 27.57
CA ALA A 104 -12.13 4.09 27.76
C ALA A 104 -12.03 3.35 29.10
N TRP A 105 -10.83 2.99 29.56
CA TRP A 105 -10.61 2.35 30.87
C TRP A 105 -10.87 3.33 32.02
N GLU A 106 -10.41 4.58 31.92
CA GLU A 106 -10.61 5.62 32.94
C GLU A 106 -12.07 5.94 33.14
N HIS A 107 -12.91 5.83 32.12
CA HIS A 107 -14.33 6.17 32.14
C HIS A 107 -15.27 4.96 32.28
N LEU A 108 -14.76 3.78 32.63
CA LEU A 108 -15.59 2.58 32.82
C LEU A 108 -16.68 2.78 33.89
N ASP A 109 -16.36 3.50 34.95
CA ASP A 109 -17.25 3.82 36.08
C ASP A 109 -17.90 5.22 35.99
N TYR A 110 -17.80 5.86 34.80
CA TYR A 110 -18.44 7.17 34.63
C TYR A 110 -19.96 7.06 34.69
N MET A 111 -20.54 7.91 35.52
CA MET A 111 -21.98 8.01 35.73
C MET A 111 -22.48 9.38 35.22
N PRO A 112 -23.28 9.42 34.16
CA PRO A 112 -23.87 10.67 33.69
C PRO A 112 -24.72 11.34 34.79
N PRO A 113 -24.82 12.67 34.83
CA PRO A 113 -25.63 13.38 35.82
C PRO A 113 -27.12 12.98 35.82
N THR A 114 -27.62 12.55 34.67
CA THR A 114 -29.01 12.12 34.44
C THR A 114 -29.14 10.60 34.34
N ALA A 115 -28.21 9.83 34.94
CA ALA A 115 -28.14 8.38 34.81
C ALA A 115 -29.45 7.70 35.28
N ASP A 116 -29.99 6.88 34.39
CA ASP A 116 -31.08 5.97 34.69
C ASP A 116 -30.61 4.73 35.50
N PRO A 117 -31.51 3.85 35.95
CA PRO A 117 -31.10 2.65 36.70
C PRO A 117 -30.12 1.74 35.95
N GLN A 118 -30.25 1.60 34.63
CA GLN A 118 -29.34 0.79 33.80
C GLN A 118 -27.95 1.41 33.72
N GLU A 119 -27.87 2.72 33.53
CA GLU A 119 -26.59 3.45 33.49
C GLU A 119 -25.87 3.39 34.85
N ARG A 120 -26.61 3.44 35.96
CA ARG A 120 -26.04 3.26 37.32
C ARG A 120 -25.47 1.85 37.50
N ALA A 121 -26.19 0.82 37.03
CA ALA A 121 -25.72 -0.56 37.10
C ALA A 121 -24.46 -0.77 36.24
N LEU A 122 -24.38 -0.16 35.04
CA LEU A 122 -23.21 -0.19 34.18
C LEU A 122 -22.01 0.53 34.82
N ALA A 123 -22.20 1.66 35.46
CA ALA A 123 -21.14 2.38 36.18
C ALA A 123 -20.60 1.58 37.37
N LEU A 124 -21.47 0.92 38.13
CA LEU A 124 -21.07 0.01 39.22
C LEU A 124 -20.28 -1.19 38.69
N LEU A 125 -20.73 -1.80 37.59
CA LEU A 125 -19.99 -2.87 36.91
C LEU A 125 -18.62 -2.38 36.43
N GLY A 126 -18.53 -1.19 35.85
CA GLY A 126 -17.29 -0.55 35.48
C GLY A 126 -16.35 -0.35 36.67
N SER A 127 -16.86 0.07 37.83
CA SER A 127 -16.08 0.17 39.06
C SER A 127 -15.52 -1.19 39.50
N MET A 128 -16.33 -2.25 39.44
CA MET A 128 -15.88 -3.62 39.77
C MET A 128 -14.79 -4.10 38.82
N ILE A 129 -14.90 -3.80 37.50
CA ILE A 129 -13.87 -4.11 36.50
C ILE A 129 -12.58 -3.39 36.86
N LYS A 130 -12.63 -2.09 37.21
CA LYS A 130 -11.44 -1.32 37.61
C LYS A 130 -10.80 -1.88 38.88
N GLN A 131 -11.59 -2.36 39.84
CA GLN A 131 -11.10 -2.99 41.07
C GLN A 131 -10.35 -4.31 40.78
N THR A 132 -10.84 -5.10 39.86
CA THR A 132 -10.24 -6.41 39.53
C THR A 132 -9.06 -6.30 38.57
N THR A 133 -8.95 -5.23 37.76
CA THR A 133 -7.94 -5.07 36.74
C THR A 133 -6.96 -3.93 37.01
N GLY A 134 -7.20 -3.11 38.02
CA GLY A 134 -6.37 -1.98 38.41
C GLY A 134 -5.78 -2.07 39.80
N VAL A 135 -4.99 -1.08 40.18
CA VAL A 135 -4.45 -0.86 41.52
C VAL A 135 -4.97 0.46 42.09
N GLN A 136 -5.22 0.50 43.37
CA GLN A 136 -5.63 1.74 44.03
C GLN A 136 -4.40 2.62 44.34
N LYS A 137 -4.38 3.84 43.79
CA LYS A 137 -3.35 4.84 44.06
C LYS A 137 -4.02 6.16 44.45
N ARG A 138 -3.70 6.66 45.63
CA ARG A 138 -4.25 7.93 46.15
C ARG A 138 -5.80 7.99 46.14
N GLY A 139 -6.46 6.86 46.43
CA GLY A 139 -7.92 6.76 46.44
C GLY A 139 -8.58 6.49 45.08
N GLU A 140 -7.84 6.51 43.98
CA GLU A 140 -8.31 6.26 42.61
C GLU A 140 -7.82 4.91 42.07
N TRP A 141 -8.67 4.23 41.31
CA TRP A 141 -8.27 3.03 40.56
C TRP A 141 -7.50 3.42 39.30
N ARG A 142 -6.33 2.81 39.09
CA ARG A 142 -5.46 3.02 37.93
C ARG A 142 -4.96 1.69 37.39
N PRO A 143 -4.56 1.60 36.12
CA PRO A 143 -3.85 0.43 35.60
C PRO A 143 -2.64 0.09 36.47
N ALA A 144 -2.23 -1.18 36.52
CA ALA A 144 -1.09 -1.64 37.33
C ALA A 144 0.21 -0.92 36.94
N SER A 145 0.41 -0.68 35.64
CA SER A 145 1.42 0.25 35.11
C SER A 145 0.87 0.98 33.89
N ASP A 146 1.13 2.27 33.84
CA ASP A 146 0.78 3.14 32.71
C ASP A 146 2.05 3.89 32.27
N ALA A 147 2.76 3.30 31.32
CA ALA A 147 3.91 3.88 30.68
C ALA A 147 3.55 4.35 29.27
N ARG A 148 4.36 5.25 28.70
CA ARG A 148 4.13 5.82 27.37
C ARG A 148 3.87 4.76 26.28
N ALA A 149 4.60 3.65 26.32
CA ALA A 149 4.53 2.58 25.30
C ALA A 149 3.92 1.27 25.83
N ARG A 150 3.38 1.25 27.06
CA ARG A 150 2.82 0.04 27.65
C ARG A 150 1.79 0.34 28.73
N LEU A 151 0.68 -0.37 28.66
CA LEU A 151 -0.37 -0.37 29.67
C LEU A 151 -0.52 -1.79 30.23
N THR A 152 -0.51 -1.97 31.56
CA THR A 152 -0.63 -3.30 32.19
C THR A 152 -1.79 -3.33 33.20
N PHE A 153 -2.39 -4.49 33.33
CA PHE A 153 -3.49 -4.77 34.24
C PHE A 153 -3.09 -5.81 35.30
N THR A 154 -3.78 -5.81 36.43
CA THR A 154 -3.48 -6.73 37.54
C THR A 154 -3.80 -8.18 37.24
N ASN A 155 -4.65 -8.46 36.25
CA ASN A 155 -4.96 -9.81 35.77
C ASN A 155 -3.87 -10.42 34.85
N GLY A 156 -2.70 -9.79 34.78
CA GLY A 156 -1.57 -10.23 33.94
C GLY A 156 -1.61 -9.77 32.49
N SER A 157 -2.70 -9.11 32.05
CA SER A 157 -2.85 -8.63 30.67
C SER A 157 -2.07 -7.34 30.44
N ASP A 158 -1.65 -7.10 29.21
CA ASP A 158 -0.98 -5.87 28.81
C ASP A 158 -1.18 -5.49 27.34
N VAL A 159 -1.02 -4.20 27.06
CA VAL A 159 -0.97 -3.62 25.71
C VAL A 159 0.38 -2.98 25.50
N ARG A 160 1.06 -3.34 24.44
CA ARG A 160 2.41 -2.84 24.09
C ARG A 160 2.37 -2.10 22.76
N LEU A 161 3.12 -0.99 22.69
CA LEU A 161 3.37 -0.28 21.45
C LEU A 161 4.77 -0.60 20.93
N GLY A 162 4.92 -0.62 19.63
CA GLY A 162 6.24 -0.78 19.02
C GLY A 162 6.22 -0.51 17.52
N THR A 163 7.40 -0.38 16.96
CA THR A 163 7.55 -0.21 15.52
C THR A 163 7.65 -1.54 14.77
N ASN A 164 8.03 -2.62 15.46
CA ASN A 164 8.18 -3.95 14.86
C ASN A 164 7.82 -5.12 15.80
N LEU A 165 7.64 -4.92 17.11
CA LEU A 165 7.18 -5.88 18.13
C LEU A 165 7.68 -7.33 17.91
N ARG A 166 8.98 -7.51 17.76
CA ARG A 166 9.62 -8.82 17.71
C ARG A 166 9.86 -9.35 19.12
N GLY A 167 9.57 -10.62 19.33
CA GLY A 167 9.80 -11.32 20.60
C GLY A 167 8.60 -11.30 21.54
N GLY A 168 8.40 -12.40 22.23
CA GLY A 168 7.21 -12.68 23.05
C GLY A 168 6.02 -13.11 22.19
N THR A 169 4.99 -13.64 22.87
CA THR A 169 3.74 -14.07 22.25
C THR A 169 2.68 -12.99 22.45
N LEU A 170 1.94 -12.67 21.39
CA LEU A 170 0.79 -11.77 21.43
C LEU A 170 -0.47 -12.56 21.07
N GLN A 171 -1.55 -12.38 21.83
CA GLN A 171 -2.85 -12.94 21.48
C GLN A 171 -3.60 -12.06 20.48
N LEU A 172 -3.27 -10.75 20.43
CA LEU A 172 -3.80 -9.83 19.42
C LEU A 172 -2.71 -8.87 18.95
N LEU A 173 -2.57 -8.73 17.64
CA LEU A 173 -1.72 -7.73 17.00
C LEU A 173 -2.56 -6.80 16.11
N HIS A 174 -2.50 -5.51 16.41
CA HIS A 174 -3.05 -4.46 15.56
C HIS A 174 -1.93 -3.78 14.77
N VAL A 175 -1.99 -3.87 13.45
CA VAL A 175 -1.09 -3.15 12.53
C VAL A 175 -1.91 -2.11 11.78
N SER A 176 -1.63 -0.85 12.03
CA SER A 176 -2.32 0.27 11.42
C SER A 176 -1.45 0.96 10.40
N GLU A 177 -2.06 1.41 9.30
CA GLU A 177 -1.44 2.17 8.22
C GLU A 177 -0.23 1.46 7.58
N LEU A 178 -0.34 0.13 7.36
CA LEU A 178 0.72 -0.68 6.74
C LEU A 178 1.03 -0.20 5.31
N ALA A 179 0.07 0.36 4.57
CA ALA A 179 0.30 0.92 3.24
C ALA A 179 1.32 2.05 3.29
N HIS A 180 1.15 3.00 4.22
CA HIS A 180 2.12 4.08 4.44
C HIS A 180 3.52 3.53 4.79
N VAL A 181 3.60 2.56 5.69
CA VAL A 181 4.88 1.91 6.05
C VAL A 181 5.50 1.21 4.84
N SER A 182 4.69 0.59 3.98
CA SER A 182 5.17 -0.12 2.78
C SER A 182 5.81 0.80 1.76
N VAL A 183 5.33 2.03 1.64
CA VAL A 183 5.86 3.05 0.73
C VAL A 183 7.09 3.74 1.31
N HIS A 184 6.99 4.23 2.56
CA HIS A 184 8.00 5.12 3.14
C HIS A 184 9.10 4.38 3.91
N ALA A 185 8.88 3.13 4.31
CA ALA A 185 9.85 2.28 4.99
C ALA A 185 9.69 0.80 4.58
N PRO A 186 9.95 0.42 3.32
CA PRO A 186 9.69 -0.92 2.79
C PRO A 186 10.36 -2.05 3.59
N TRP A 187 11.56 -1.81 4.10
CA TRP A 187 12.28 -2.75 4.95
C TRP A 187 11.52 -3.05 6.25
N ARG A 188 10.91 -2.02 6.85
CA ARG A 188 10.10 -2.15 8.07
C ARG A 188 8.78 -2.90 7.79
N ALA A 189 8.15 -2.65 6.64
CA ALA A 189 6.97 -3.41 6.23
C ALA A 189 7.26 -4.91 6.10
N ARG A 190 8.42 -5.26 5.51
CA ARG A 190 8.91 -6.65 5.47
C ARG A 190 9.16 -7.23 6.87
N GLU A 191 9.76 -6.47 7.77
CA GLU A 191 9.95 -6.87 9.17
C GLU A 191 8.64 -7.11 9.92
N ILE A 192 7.63 -6.27 9.72
CA ILE A 192 6.29 -6.47 10.28
C ILE A 192 5.71 -7.80 9.76
N ARG A 193 5.77 -8.03 8.45
CA ARG A 193 5.27 -9.26 7.81
C ARG A 193 5.98 -10.51 8.30
N THR A 194 7.31 -10.48 8.42
CA THR A 194 8.11 -11.67 8.74
C THR A 194 8.41 -11.83 10.23
N GLY A 195 8.28 -10.77 11.01
CA GLY A 195 8.59 -10.76 12.44
C GLY A 195 7.35 -10.63 13.32
N ALA A 196 6.69 -9.47 13.28
CA ALA A 196 5.56 -9.18 14.18
C ALA A 196 4.37 -10.13 13.97
N VAL A 197 4.02 -10.43 12.71
CA VAL A 197 2.94 -11.38 12.37
C VAL A 197 3.19 -12.75 12.99
N ASN A 198 4.44 -13.20 13.05
CA ASN A 198 4.80 -14.51 13.62
C ASN A 198 4.83 -14.55 15.17
N THR A 199 4.65 -13.41 15.84
CA THR A 199 4.48 -13.39 17.31
C THR A 199 3.08 -13.82 17.74
N VAL A 200 2.13 -13.88 16.80
CA VAL A 200 0.74 -14.25 17.05
C VAL A 200 0.52 -15.72 16.67
N PRO A 201 0.12 -16.59 17.60
CA PRO A 201 -0.18 -17.99 17.33
C PRO A 201 -1.38 -18.15 16.39
N ALA A 202 -1.62 -19.35 15.88
CA ALA A 202 -2.67 -19.62 14.90
C ALA A 202 -4.08 -19.29 15.42
N ASP A 203 -4.32 -19.48 16.71
CA ASP A 203 -5.58 -19.16 17.41
C ASP A 203 -5.69 -17.70 17.87
N GLY A 204 -4.62 -16.92 17.75
CA GLY A 204 -4.61 -15.50 18.06
C GLY A 204 -5.28 -14.66 16.95
N THR A 205 -5.31 -13.35 17.17
CA THR A 205 -5.97 -12.41 16.25
C THR A 205 -4.97 -11.39 15.70
N ILE A 206 -4.96 -11.20 14.38
CA ILE A 206 -4.25 -10.12 13.71
C ILE A 206 -5.26 -9.23 12.98
N ILE A 207 -5.18 -7.93 13.20
CA ILE A 207 -5.99 -6.94 12.51
C ILE A 207 -5.03 -5.94 11.85
N MET A 208 -4.93 -6.01 10.52
CA MET A 208 -4.21 -5.03 9.72
C MET A 208 -5.23 -4.13 9.02
N GLU A 209 -5.10 -2.82 9.20
CA GLU A 209 -6.01 -1.85 8.61
C GLU A 209 -5.26 -0.66 8.02
N SER A 210 -5.64 -0.27 6.80
CA SER A 210 -5.04 0.89 6.14
C SER A 210 -6.01 1.50 5.12
N THR A 211 -5.86 2.80 4.86
CA THR A 211 -6.11 3.34 3.52
C THR A 211 -5.03 2.80 2.59
N HIS A 212 -5.24 2.86 1.27
CA HIS A 212 -4.21 2.40 0.35
C HIS A 212 -3.28 3.55 -0.05
N GLU A 213 -1.99 3.24 -0.15
CA GLU A 213 -0.93 4.09 -0.66
C GLU A 213 0.07 3.20 -1.43
N GLY A 214 0.67 3.73 -2.48
CA GLY A 214 1.70 2.99 -3.22
C GLY A 214 1.19 2.22 -4.45
N GLY A 215 -0.05 2.43 -4.88
CA GLY A 215 -0.57 1.81 -6.09
C GLY A 215 -0.52 0.27 -6.03
N ARG A 216 -0.05 -0.37 -7.10
CA ARG A 216 -0.02 -1.83 -7.22
C ARG A 216 1.30 -2.45 -6.80
N TYR A 217 1.92 -1.92 -5.75
CA TYR A 217 3.21 -2.39 -5.29
C TYR A 217 3.34 -2.36 -3.75
N GLY A 218 4.26 -3.18 -3.23
CA GLY A 218 4.65 -3.20 -1.82
C GLY A 218 3.92 -4.22 -0.97
N VAL A 219 4.46 -4.43 0.24
CA VAL A 219 4.02 -5.49 1.17
C VAL A 219 2.52 -5.40 1.46
N ASN A 220 1.99 -4.19 1.66
CA ASN A 220 0.56 -4.01 1.93
C ASN A 220 -0.30 -4.47 0.73
N TYR A 221 0.05 -4.04 -0.49
CA TYR A 221 -0.66 -4.45 -1.70
C TYR A 221 -0.67 -5.97 -1.90
N GLU A 222 0.51 -6.61 -1.77
CA GLU A 222 0.65 -8.07 -1.87
C GLU A 222 -0.22 -8.80 -0.85
N MET A 223 -0.23 -8.34 0.41
CA MET A 223 -1.02 -8.95 1.47
C MET A 223 -2.52 -8.77 1.25
N MET A 224 -2.94 -7.60 0.75
CA MET A 224 -4.34 -7.36 0.39
C MET A 224 -4.79 -8.24 -0.78
N LEU A 225 -3.96 -8.37 -1.85
CA LEU A 225 -4.25 -9.27 -2.97
C LEU A 225 -4.38 -10.72 -2.51
N GLN A 226 -3.42 -11.21 -1.74
CA GLN A 226 -3.47 -12.58 -1.21
C GLN A 226 -4.72 -12.82 -0.36
N ALA A 227 -5.11 -11.83 0.47
CA ALA A 227 -6.33 -11.92 1.25
C ALA A 227 -7.61 -11.91 0.38
N MET A 228 -7.62 -11.12 -0.71
CA MET A 228 -8.72 -11.15 -1.69
C MET A 228 -8.84 -12.52 -2.38
N GLU A 229 -7.70 -13.09 -2.81
CA GLU A 229 -7.67 -14.44 -3.39
C GLU A 229 -8.13 -15.50 -2.40
N ASN A 230 -7.77 -15.36 -1.12
CA ASN A 230 -8.22 -16.26 -0.06
C ASN A 230 -9.73 -16.21 0.13
N ASN A 231 -10.36 -15.02 0.05
CA ASN A 231 -11.82 -14.88 0.17
C ASN A 231 -12.60 -15.61 -0.94
N ALA A 232 -11.95 -15.90 -2.08
CA ALA A 232 -12.55 -16.71 -3.15
C ALA A 232 -12.48 -18.23 -2.87
N LYS A 233 -11.81 -18.65 -1.79
CA LYS A 233 -11.68 -20.06 -1.38
C LYS A 233 -12.71 -20.38 -0.29
N ASP A 234 -13.33 -21.56 -0.37
CA ASP A 234 -14.32 -21.99 0.63
C ASP A 234 -13.70 -22.33 2.00
N ASN A 235 -12.39 -22.59 2.08
CA ASN A 235 -11.70 -23.05 3.27
C ASN A 235 -10.53 -22.13 3.65
N LEU A 236 -10.75 -21.18 4.57
CA LEU A 236 -9.69 -20.40 5.20
C LEU A 236 -9.10 -21.16 6.38
N SER A 237 -7.76 -21.30 6.42
CA SER A 237 -7.07 -21.74 7.61
C SER A 237 -6.91 -20.58 8.61
N PRO A 238 -6.68 -20.83 9.90
CA PRO A 238 -6.38 -19.77 10.87
C PRO A 238 -5.16 -18.91 10.50
N LEU A 239 -4.30 -19.38 9.60
CA LEU A 239 -3.13 -18.63 9.12
C LEU A 239 -3.40 -17.79 7.88
N ASP A 240 -4.55 -17.96 7.24
CA ASP A 240 -4.95 -17.18 6.07
C ASP A 240 -5.59 -15.85 6.47
N PHE A 241 -5.22 -14.79 5.77
CA PHE A 241 -5.86 -13.50 5.94
C PHE A 241 -7.21 -13.47 5.22
N ARG A 242 -8.25 -13.05 5.96
CA ARG A 242 -9.56 -12.69 5.42
C ARG A 242 -9.53 -11.23 5.00
N PHE A 243 -9.99 -10.93 3.80
CA PHE A 243 -10.07 -9.57 3.27
C PHE A 243 -11.38 -8.89 3.65
N PHE A 244 -11.27 -7.63 4.03
CA PHE A 244 -12.39 -6.71 4.24
C PHE A 244 -12.16 -5.44 3.43
N PHE A 245 -13.20 -4.99 2.75
CA PHE A 245 -13.23 -3.67 2.15
C PHE A 245 -14.38 -2.85 2.74
N PHE A 246 -14.07 -1.62 3.14
CA PHE A 246 -15.05 -0.64 3.61
C PHE A 246 -14.91 0.63 2.77
N SER A 247 -15.92 0.87 1.94
CA SER A 247 -15.99 2.04 1.07
C SER A 247 -16.36 3.32 1.84
N TRP A 248 -16.19 4.46 1.19
CA TRP A 248 -16.61 5.73 1.77
C TRP A 248 -18.13 5.78 2.02
N PHE A 249 -18.94 5.19 1.15
CA PHE A 249 -20.40 5.21 1.28
C PHE A 249 -20.94 4.28 2.37
N ASP A 250 -20.09 3.46 3.00
CA ASP A 250 -20.45 2.69 4.20
C ASP A 250 -20.54 3.58 5.46
N HIS A 251 -20.11 4.85 5.38
CA HIS A 251 -20.14 5.76 6.52
C HIS A 251 -21.36 6.69 6.47
N PRO A 252 -22.17 6.74 7.53
CA PRO A 252 -23.40 7.55 7.54
C PRO A 252 -23.15 9.06 7.49
N ASP A 253 -21.98 9.54 7.97
CA ASP A 253 -21.64 10.96 7.99
C ASP A 253 -21.19 11.49 6.61
N TYR A 254 -20.90 10.62 5.64
CA TYR A 254 -20.43 11.05 4.32
C TYR A 254 -21.60 11.42 3.40
N THR A 255 -22.35 12.40 3.87
CA THR A 255 -23.54 12.95 3.21
C THR A 255 -23.63 14.44 3.47
N LEU A 256 -24.20 15.18 2.52
CA LEU A 256 -24.49 16.60 2.69
C LEU A 256 -26.00 16.86 2.45
N PRO A 257 -26.61 17.78 3.19
CA PRO A 257 -27.96 18.23 2.91
C PRO A 257 -27.98 19.04 1.59
N GLY A 258 -29.06 18.95 0.85
CA GLY A 258 -29.28 19.69 -0.39
C GLY A 258 -30.14 18.92 -1.38
N THR A 259 -30.81 19.65 -2.27
CA THR A 259 -31.70 19.08 -3.29
C THR A 259 -31.23 19.40 -4.72
N GLN A 260 -30.30 20.36 -4.89
CA GLN A 260 -29.77 20.70 -6.19
C GLN A 260 -28.64 19.77 -6.61
N ARG A 261 -28.60 19.39 -7.88
CA ARG A 261 -27.50 18.64 -8.47
C ARG A 261 -26.20 19.47 -8.35
N GLY A 262 -25.28 19.00 -7.54
CA GLY A 262 -24.02 19.68 -7.26
C GLY A 262 -22.79 19.08 -7.94
N TRP A 263 -22.96 18.23 -8.99
CA TRP A 263 -21.91 17.51 -9.70
C TRP A 263 -22.01 17.61 -11.22
N SER A 264 -20.88 17.39 -11.91
CA SER A 264 -20.76 17.41 -13.37
C SER A 264 -21.38 16.17 -14.02
N ASP A 265 -21.53 16.20 -15.35
CA ASP A 265 -22.00 15.01 -16.11
C ASP A 265 -21.02 13.86 -16.01
N ALA A 266 -19.71 14.10 -16.09
CA ALA A 266 -18.69 13.07 -15.88
C ALA A 266 -18.80 12.38 -14.50
N MET A 267 -19.15 13.14 -13.46
CA MET A 267 -19.38 12.60 -12.13
C MET A 267 -20.71 11.84 -12.05
N ALA A 268 -21.71 12.24 -12.82
CA ALA A 268 -22.97 11.47 -12.93
C ALA A 268 -22.72 10.10 -13.57
N ASP A 269 -21.97 10.05 -14.67
CA ASP A 269 -21.57 8.82 -15.35
C ASP A 269 -20.74 7.90 -14.42
N TYR A 270 -19.85 8.49 -13.61
CA TYR A 270 -19.11 7.76 -12.60
C TYR A 270 -20.04 7.10 -11.58
N PHE A 271 -21.00 7.83 -11.01
CA PHE A 271 -21.95 7.27 -10.04
C PHE A 271 -22.84 6.20 -10.65
N GLU A 272 -23.31 6.39 -11.88
CA GLU A 272 -24.15 5.39 -12.58
C GLU A 272 -23.38 4.07 -12.81
N LYS A 273 -22.14 4.16 -13.27
CA LYS A 273 -21.25 3.00 -13.41
C LYS A 273 -20.98 2.31 -12.08
N LEU A 274 -20.71 3.07 -11.02
CA LEU A 274 -20.48 2.54 -9.68
C LEU A 274 -21.72 1.84 -9.14
N GLU A 275 -22.89 2.49 -9.21
CA GLU A 275 -24.17 1.92 -8.77
C GLU A 275 -24.51 0.62 -9.51
N SER A 276 -24.26 0.59 -10.81
CA SER A 276 -24.48 -0.59 -11.64
C SER A 276 -23.51 -1.74 -11.34
N ALA A 277 -22.21 -1.42 -11.16
CA ALA A 277 -21.18 -2.43 -10.94
C ALA A 277 -21.25 -3.06 -9.54
N GLU A 278 -21.54 -2.26 -8.51
CA GLU A 278 -21.57 -2.70 -7.12
C GLU A 278 -22.98 -3.09 -6.63
N GLY A 279 -24.02 -2.90 -7.46
CA GLY A 279 -25.40 -3.20 -7.11
C GLY A 279 -25.96 -2.34 -5.97
N ILE A 280 -25.47 -1.11 -5.83
CA ILE A 280 -25.84 -0.17 -4.76
C ILE A 280 -26.66 1.00 -5.28
N ARG A 281 -27.24 1.77 -4.38
CA ARG A 281 -27.82 3.09 -4.66
C ARG A 281 -27.27 4.13 -3.72
N LEU A 282 -26.58 5.11 -4.28
CA LEU A 282 -26.09 6.28 -3.56
C LEU A 282 -27.23 7.28 -3.35
N THR A 283 -27.35 7.79 -2.14
CA THR A 283 -28.29 8.89 -1.85
C THR A 283 -27.81 10.18 -2.53
N HIS A 284 -28.73 11.12 -2.74
CA HIS A 284 -28.39 12.44 -3.26
C HIS A 284 -27.33 13.15 -2.39
N GLY A 285 -27.47 13.05 -1.07
CA GLY A 285 -26.53 13.64 -0.12
C GLY A 285 -25.12 13.02 -0.20
N GLN A 286 -25.00 11.70 -0.42
CA GLN A 286 -23.72 11.03 -0.64
C GLN A 286 -23.05 11.48 -1.94
N LYS A 287 -23.81 11.54 -3.05
CA LYS A 287 -23.31 12.05 -4.34
C LYS A 287 -22.84 13.52 -4.23
N LEU A 288 -23.57 14.33 -3.48
CA LEU A 288 -23.20 15.74 -3.23
C LEU A 288 -21.92 15.83 -2.38
N TRP A 289 -21.82 15.04 -1.32
CA TRP A 289 -20.63 15.00 -0.45
C TRP A 289 -19.40 14.59 -1.23
N TYR A 290 -19.46 13.46 -1.95
CA TYR A 290 -18.34 12.96 -2.74
C TYR A 290 -17.85 13.97 -3.77
N SER A 291 -18.79 14.59 -4.51
CA SER A 291 -18.44 15.59 -5.52
C SER A 291 -17.82 16.87 -4.95
N ARG A 292 -18.19 17.25 -3.73
CA ARG A 292 -17.57 18.40 -3.04
C ARG A 292 -16.17 18.05 -2.56
N MET A 293 -16.01 16.87 -1.97
CA MET A 293 -14.71 16.39 -1.52
C MET A 293 -13.73 16.19 -2.68
N GLU A 294 -14.19 15.64 -3.80
CA GLU A 294 -13.38 15.44 -5.01
C GLU A 294 -12.83 16.76 -5.57
N ARG A 295 -13.61 17.84 -5.55
CA ARG A 295 -13.12 19.17 -5.95
C ARG A 295 -11.99 19.70 -5.06
N THR A 296 -12.00 19.31 -3.79
CA THR A 296 -10.98 19.75 -2.82
C THR A 296 -9.75 18.85 -2.88
N MET A 297 -9.95 17.54 -3.04
CA MET A 297 -8.88 16.55 -2.93
C MET A 297 -8.28 16.15 -4.29
N GLY A 298 -8.98 16.40 -5.39
CA GLY A 298 -8.54 16.00 -6.73
C GLY A 298 -8.29 14.50 -6.82
N ALA A 299 -7.14 14.12 -7.39
CA ALA A 299 -6.76 12.72 -7.59
C ALA A 299 -6.67 11.91 -6.28
N ALA A 300 -6.35 12.54 -5.15
CA ALA A 300 -6.25 11.88 -3.85
C ALA A 300 -7.63 11.38 -3.34
N MET A 301 -8.74 11.86 -3.90
CA MET A 301 -10.07 11.45 -3.49
C MET A 301 -10.29 9.95 -3.59
N ARG A 302 -9.87 9.34 -4.69
CA ARG A 302 -10.03 7.90 -4.93
C ARG A 302 -9.12 7.04 -4.05
N GLN A 303 -7.98 7.58 -3.65
CA GLN A 303 -7.06 6.92 -2.73
C GLN A 303 -7.61 6.92 -1.30
N GLU A 304 -8.07 8.08 -0.84
CA GLU A 304 -8.47 8.28 0.54
C GLU A 304 -9.93 7.85 0.83
N TYR A 305 -10.78 7.93 -0.20
CA TYR A 305 -12.20 7.57 -0.15
C TYR A 305 -12.59 6.65 -1.33
N PRO A 306 -11.95 5.49 -1.46
CA PRO A 306 -12.20 4.59 -2.57
C PRO A 306 -13.61 4.02 -2.53
N SER A 307 -14.19 3.84 -3.71
CA SER A 307 -15.48 3.19 -3.90
C SER A 307 -15.36 1.68 -4.04
N THR A 308 -14.22 1.22 -4.57
CA THR A 308 -13.90 -0.20 -4.76
C THR A 308 -12.44 -0.49 -4.42
N PRO A 309 -12.06 -1.74 -4.14
CA PRO A 309 -10.65 -2.12 -3.97
C PRO A 309 -9.81 -1.81 -5.20
N HIS A 310 -10.37 -2.05 -6.39
CA HIS A 310 -9.70 -1.77 -7.66
C HIS A 310 -9.38 -0.27 -7.80
N GLU A 311 -10.30 0.60 -7.42
CA GLU A 311 -10.11 2.06 -7.44
C GLU A 311 -8.98 2.47 -6.48
N ALA A 312 -8.97 1.93 -5.24
CA ALA A 312 -7.91 2.19 -4.28
C ALA A 312 -6.52 1.82 -4.84
N PHE A 313 -6.40 0.67 -5.49
CA PHE A 313 -5.13 0.20 -6.06
C PHE A 313 -4.75 0.87 -7.39
N SER A 314 -5.69 1.57 -8.04
CA SER A 314 -5.45 2.22 -9.33
C SER A 314 -4.91 3.64 -9.20
N THR A 315 -4.97 4.23 -8.02
CA THR A 315 -4.42 5.56 -7.75
C THR A 315 -2.90 5.46 -7.65
N GLY A 316 -2.22 6.17 -8.55
CA GLY A 316 -0.77 6.33 -8.47
C GLY A 316 -0.36 7.15 -7.26
N ASN A 317 0.93 7.10 -6.91
CA ASN A 317 1.50 7.97 -5.89
C ASN A 317 1.30 9.44 -6.25
N ASP A 318 0.99 10.27 -5.27
CA ASP A 318 1.09 11.72 -5.40
C ASP A 318 2.50 12.09 -5.87
N GLY A 319 2.58 12.83 -6.98
CA GLY A 319 3.84 13.17 -7.61
C GLY A 319 4.34 12.15 -8.64
N ALA A 320 3.56 11.10 -8.98
CA ALA A 320 3.92 10.16 -10.03
C ALA A 320 4.21 10.87 -11.37
N ILE A 321 5.41 10.64 -11.90
CA ILE A 321 5.92 11.35 -13.06
C ILE A 321 5.26 10.89 -14.36
N TYR A 322 4.98 9.59 -14.48
CA TYR A 322 4.40 8.97 -15.68
C TYR A 322 3.01 8.35 -15.42
N GLY A 323 2.46 8.46 -14.21
CA GLY A 323 1.23 7.80 -13.81
C GLY A 323 0.04 8.08 -14.72
N ALA A 324 -0.17 9.34 -15.11
CA ALA A 324 -1.26 9.72 -16.01
C ALA A 324 -1.13 9.11 -17.41
N GLN A 325 0.09 9.07 -17.96
CA GLN A 325 0.36 8.46 -19.26
C GLN A 325 0.12 6.95 -19.25
N ILE A 326 0.60 6.26 -18.20
CA ILE A 326 0.40 4.82 -18.07
C ILE A 326 -1.08 4.47 -17.83
N ALA A 327 -1.81 5.26 -17.04
CA ALA A 327 -3.25 5.09 -16.85
C ALA A 327 -4.01 5.17 -18.19
N LEU A 328 -3.70 6.17 -19.01
CA LEU A 328 -4.28 6.31 -20.35
C LEU A 328 -3.95 5.13 -21.26
N LEU A 329 -2.72 4.62 -21.22
CA LEU A 329 -2.33 3.44 -22.00
C LEU A 329 -3.08 2.17 -21.56
N ARG A 330 -3.37 2.02 -20.26
CA ARG A 330 -4.22 0.93 -19.74
C ARG A 330 -5.66 1.03 -20.25
N GLU A 331 -6.25 2.21 -20.21
CA GLU A 331 -7.60 2.46 -20.75
C GLU A 331 -7.69 2.15 -22.24
N GLN A 332 -6.61 2.38 -22.98
CA GLN A 332 -6.50 2.08 -24.41
C GLN A 332 -6.15 0.62 -24.72
N GLY A 333 -5.98 -0.25 -23.73
CA GLY A 333 -5.58 -1.64 -23.92
C GLY A 333 -4.14 -1.83 -24.44
N ARG A 334 -3.28 -0.82 -24.26
CA ARG A 334 -1.87 -0.85 -24.73
C ARG A 334 -0.89 -1.40 -23.69
N VAL A 335 -1.37 -1.75 -22.51
CA VAL A 335 -0.60 -2.34 -21.42
C VAL A 335 -0.99 -3.79 -21.22
N GLY A 336 -0.01 -4.69 -21.14
CA GLY A 336 -0.24 -6.13 -21.03
C GLY A 336 -0.73 -6.77 -22.34
N ALA A 337 -0.64 -6.04 -23.44
CA ALA A 337 -1.03 -6.53 -24.75
C ALA A 337 -0.13 -7.70 -25.19
N ASP A 338 -0.73 -8.68 -25.83
CA ASP A 338 -0.01 -9.82 -26.43
C ASP A 338 0.16 -9.52 -27.92
N PHE A 339 1.32 -8.97 -28.27
CA PHE A 339 1.67 -8.67 -29.65
C PHE A 339 2.92 -9.42 -30.06
N ALA A 340 2.93 -9.88 -31.30
CA ALA A 340 4.08 -10.59 -31.84
C ALA A 340 5.28 -9.66 -32.08
N TYR A 341 6.46 -10.16 -31.77
CA TYR A 341 7.71 -9.56 -32.22
C TYR A 341 7.80 -9.59 -33.77
N ALA A 342 8.22 -8.50 -34.36
CA ALA A 342 8.46 -8.42 -35.80
C ALA A 342 9.95 -8.64 -36.09
N GLY A 343 10.31 -9.79 -36.69
CA GLY A 343 11.71 -10.21 -36.84
C GLY A 343 12.54 -9.39 -37.81
N ASP A 344 11.91 -8.55 -38.63
CA ASP A 344 12.52 -7.66 -39.62
C ASP A 344 12.74 -6.23 -39.13
N GLU A 345 12.22 -5.90 -37.95
CA GLU A 345 12.34 -4.56 -37.38
C GLU A 345 13.44 -4.50 -36.31
N PRO A 346 14.14 -3.35 -36.16
CA PRO A 346 15.27 -3.25 -35.27
C PRO A 346 14.94 -3.40 -33.79
N LEU A 347 15.83 -4.11 -33.08
CA LEU A 347 15.77 -4.30 -31.63
C LEU A 347 16.79 -3.42 -30.92
N TYR A 348 16.41 -2.92 -29.77
CA TYR A 348 17.25 -2.08 -28.92
C TYR A 348 17.19 -2.52 -27.47
N THR A 349 18.27 -2.25 -26.74
CA THR A 349 18.19 -2.21 -25.27
C THR A 349 18.54 -0.82 -24.76
N ALA A 350 17.96 -0.47 -23.63
CA ALA A 350 18.30 0.74 -22.88
C ALA A 350 18.59 0.39 -21.42
N TRP A 351 19.67 0.94 -20.91
CA TRP A 351 20.26 0.55 -19.64
C TRP A 351 20.33 1.72 -18.68
N ASP A 352 20.16 1.40 -17.39
CA ASP A 352 20.63 2.20 -16.26
C ASP A 352 21.62 1.33 -15.46
N LEU A 353 22.81 1.86 -15.17
CA LEU A 353 23.91 1.10 -14.57
C LEU A 353 24.04 1.46 -13.10
N GLY A 354 23.75 0.52 -12.21
CA GLY A 354 24.01 0.64 -10.77
C GLY A 354 25.25 -0.15 -10.34
N LEU A 355 26.22 0.54 -9.72
CA LEU A 355 27.42 -0.11 -9.14
C LEU A 355 27.12 -0.75 -7.79
N SER A 356 26.40 -0.07 -6.95
CA SER A 356 25.93 -0.53 -5.63
C SER A 356 24.41 -0.69 -5.57
N ASP A 357 23.71 -0.29 -6.63
CA ASP A 357 22.26 -0.27 -6.77
C ASP A 357 21.80 -1.19 -7.91
N HIS A 358 20.54 -1.05 -8.33
CA HIS A 358 19.98 -1.87 -9.40
C HIS A 358 20.54 -1.48 -10.77
N THR A 359 20.96 -2.46 -11.55
CA THR A 359 21.09 -2.31 -13.00
C THR A 359 19.76 -2.70 -13.64
N ALA A 360 19.19 -1.82 -14.45
CA ALA A 360 17.92 -2.04 -15.15
C ALA A 360 18.10 -2.00 -16.67
N ILE A 361 17.39 -2.89 -17.38
CA ILE A 361 17.49 -3.05 -18.84
C ILE A 361 16.09 -3.21 -19.43
N TRP A 362 15.77 -2.43 -20.45
CA TRP A 362 14.59 -2.62 -21.28
C TRP A 362 14.96 -3.22 -22.63
N LEU A 363 14.13 -4.14 -23.13
CA LEU A 363 14.17 -4.61 -24.52
C LEU A 363 13.04 -3.94 -25.30
N ILE A 364 13.39 -3.29 -26.41
CA ILE A 364 12.52 -2.35 -27.09
C ILE A 364 12.59 -2.58 -28.61
N GLN A 365 11.44 -2.49 -29.27
CA GLN A 365 11.35 -2.47 -30.74
C GLN A 365 10.71 -1.17 -31.22
N SER A 366 11.26 -0.55 -32.26
CA SER A 366 10.67 0.62 -32.90
C SER A 366 10.16 0.21 -34.28
N ARG A 367 8.84 0.31 -34.51
CA ARG A 367 8.24 -0.03 -35.82
C ARG A 367 7.07 0.89 -36.16
N GLY A 368 6.98 1.36 -37.39
CA GLY A 368 5.86 2.17 -37.87
C GLY A 368 5.61 3.45 -37.03
N GLY A 369 6.67 4.01 -36.43
CA GLY A 369 6.56 5.19 -35.55
C GLY A 369 6.03 4.90 -34.16
N GLN A 370 5.66 3.65 -33.85
CA GLN A 370 5.25 3.19 -32.53
C GLN A 370 6.43 2.52 -31.81
N ILE A 371 6.39 2.51 -30.50
CA ILE A 371 7.40 1.90 -29.63
C ILE A 371 6.78 0.72 -28.90
N TYR A 372 7.43 -0.42 -28.98
CA TYR A 372 7.00 -1.68 -28.36
C TYR A 372 8.02 -2.08 -27.30
N TRP A 373 7.65 -1.97 -26.03
CA TRP A 373 8.41 -2.43 -24.87
C TRP A 373 8.16 -3.92 -24.71
N LEU A 374 9.13 -4.75 -25.13
CA LEU A 374 8.96 -6.21 -25.22
C LEU A 374 9.24 -6.91 -23.89
N ASN A 375 10.29 -6.49 -23.19
CA ASN A 375 10.73 -7.12 -21.96
C ASN A 375 11.44 -6.12 -21.05
N HIS A 376 11.60 -6.48 -19.78
CA HIS A 376 12.33 -5.72 -18.80
C HIS A 376 13.10 -6.66 -17.88
N TYR A 377 14.27 -6.26 -17.45
CA TYR A 377 15.05 -6.94 -16.43
C TYR A 377 15.71 -5.92 -15.52
N ALA A 378 15.63 -6.14 -14.20
CA ALA A 378 16.39 -5.39 -13.22
C ALA A 378 16.89 -6.34 -12.14
N ALA A 379 18.09 -6.10 -11.63
CA ALA A 379 18.67 -6.83 -10.52
C ALA A 379 19.72 -5.97 -9.82
N ASN A 380 20.04 -6.32 -8.58
CA ASN A 380 21.01 -5.60 -7.76
C ASN A 380 22.22 -6.47 -7.42
N GLN A 381 23.40 -5.84 -7.35
CA GLN A 381 24.65 -6.45 -6.87
C GLN A 381 25.04 -7.76 -7.61
N LEU A 382 24.78 -7.86 -8.91
CA LEU A 382 25.22 -8.95 -9.74
C LEU A 382 26.37 -8.52 -10.66
N PRO A 383 27.28 -9.43 -11.03
CA PRO A 383 28.38 -9.12 -11.93
C PRO A 383 27.86 -8.84 -13.35
N LEU A 384 28.65 -8.11 -14.14
CA LEU A 384 28.26 -7.66 -15.49
C LEU A 384 27.98 -8.82 -16.44
N GLU A 385 28.68 -9.94 -16.28
CA GLU A 385 28.49 -11.19 -17.02
C GLU A 385 27.07 -11.75 -16.87
N HIS A 386 26.42 -11.54 -15.71
CA HIS A 386 25.04 -11.94 -15.49
C HIS A 386 24.08 -11.17 -16.42
N TYR A 387 24.27 -9.86 -16.54
CA TYR A 387 23.43 -9.03 -17.43
C TYR A 387 23.72 -9.31 -18.89
N ALA A 388 24.99 -9.57 -19.25
CA ALA A 388 25.34 -10.02 -20.58
C ALA A 388 24.68 -11.37 -20.93
N GLY A 389 24.66 -12.31 -20.00
CA GLY A 389 23.91 -13.57 -20.15
C GLY A 389 22.42 -13.34 -20.41
N LYS A 390 21.81 -12.32 -19.78
CA LYS A 390 20.40 -11.94 -20.02
C LYS A 390 20.18 -11.37 -21.42
N ILE A 391 21.14 -10.60 -21.94
CA ILE A 391 21.11 -10.11 -23.33
C ILE A 391 21.16 -11.28 -24.28
N HIS A 392 22.08 -12.23 -24.10
CA HIS A 392 22.20 -13.42 -24.97
C HIS A 392 20.93 -14.28 -24.93
N GLU A 393 20.26 -14.41 -23.77
CA GLU A 393 18.93 -15.06 -23.67
C GLU A 393 17.89 -14.36 -24.56
N TRP A 394 17.87 -13.02 -24.55
CA TRP A 394 16.96 -12.26 -25.41
C TRP A 394 17.34 -12.37 -26.90
N GLU A 395 18.62 -12.37 -27.24
CA GLU A 395 19.07 -12.57 -28.63
C GLU A 395 18.68 -13.95 -29.17
N LEU A 396 18.74 -14.98 -28.34
CA LEU A 396 18.26 -16.32 -28.72
C LEU A 396 16.73 -16.34 -28.96
N ARG A 397 15.96 -15.55 -28.23
CA ARG A 397 14.50 -15.52 -28.33
C ARG A 397 14.01 -14.58 -29.46
N TYR A 398 14.63 -13.41 -29.60
CA TYR A 398 14.12 -12.32 -30.42
C TYR A 398 15.04 -12.01 -31.63
N GLY A 399 16.23 -12.55 -31.69
CA GLY A 399 17.24 -12.24 -32.73
C GLY A 399 18.23 -11.18 -32.26
N ALA A 400 19.17 -10.86 -33.15
CA ALA A 400 20.28 -9.94 -32.86
C ALA A 400 19.78 -8.53 -32.49
N ILE A 401 20.39 -7.95 -31.47
CA ILE A 401 20.08 -6.60 -31.00
C ILE A 401 20.92 -5.58 -31.77
N ASP A 402 20.28 -4.57 -32.35
CA ASP A 402 20.94 -3.60 -33.26
C ASP A 402 21.75 -2.53 -32.50
N ALA A 403 21.35 -2.17 -31.29
CA ALA A 403 22.14 -1.30 -30.41
C ALA A 403 21.73 -1.41 -28.92
N HIS A 404 22.72 -1.17 -28.05
CA HIS A 404 22.59 -1.10 -26.62
C HIS A 404 22.86 0.34 -26.16
N PHE A 405 21.86 1.04 -25.64
CA PHE A 405 21.96 2.42 -25.19
C PHE A 405 22.30 2.47 -23.69
N LEU A 406 23.48 2.96 -23.37
CA LEU A 406 24.01 3.09 -22.02
C LEU A 406 24.07 4.56 -21.61
N PRO A 407 23.96 4.88 -20.30
CA PRO A 407 24.13 6.23 -19.80
C PRO A 407 25.60 6.72 -20.02
N HIS A 408 25.79 8.03 -19.98
CA HIS A 408 27.06 8.68 -20.29
C HIS A 408 28.24 8.26 -19.39
N ASP A 409 27.97 7.86 -18.15
CA ASP A 409 28.94 7.38 -17.17
C ASP A 409 29.47 5.98 -17.49
N ALA A 410 28.81 5.22 -18.35
CA ALA A 410 29.33 3.94 -18.88
C ALA A 410 30.68 4.05 -19.58
N ALA A 411 31.04 5.24 -20.08
CA ALA A 411 32.31 5.52 -20.70
C ALA A 411 33.43 5.85 -19.69
N HIS A 412 33.08 6.10 -18.40
CA HIS A 412 34.07 6.39 -17.36
C HIS A 412 34.88 5.13 -17.05
N ARG A 413 36.18 5.33 -16.81
CA ARG A 413 37.08 4.24 -16.44
C ARG A 413 37.12 4.05 -14.94
N ASP A 414 37.02 2.81 -14.51
CA ASP A 414 37.21 2.42 -13.13
C ASP A 414 38.66 2.58 -12.65
N PRO A 415 38.99 2.36 -11.37
CA PRO A 415 40.38 2.41 -10.87
C PRO A 415 41.33 1.42 -11.54
N HIS A 416 40.82 0.41 -12.22
CA HIS A 416 41.61 -0.56 -13.02
C HIS A 416 41.77 -0.15 -14.49
N GLY A 417 41.25 1.01 -14.88
CA GLY A 417 41.37 1.59 -16.19
C GLY A 417 40.37 1.04 -17.22
N GLN A 418 39.33 0.33 -16.80
CA GLN A 418 38.32 -0.27 -17.66
C GLN A 418 37.01 0.49 -17.63
N SER A 419 36.35 0.65 -18.78
CA SER A 419 34.99 1.17 -18.86
C SER A 419 33.94 0.05 -18.88
N TYR A 420 32.68 0.40 -18.55
CA TYR A 420 31.57 -0.54 -18.73
C TYR A 420 31.41 -0.98 -20.18
N VAL A 421 31.63 -0.10 -21.12
CA VAL A 421 31.59 -0.40 -22.56
C VAL A 421 32.59 -1.52 -22.91
N GLU A 422 33.87 -1.32 -22.52
CA GLU A 422 34.92 -2.33 -22.78
C GLU A 422 34.64 -3.66 -22.06
N SER A 423 34.00 -3.61 -20.92
CA SER A 423 33.63 -4.80 -20.15
C SER A 423 32.48 -5.57 -20.79
N LEU A 424 31.45 -4.90 -21.32
CA LEU A 424 30.36 -5.51 -22.08
C LEU A 424 30.86 -6.12 -23.40
N GLU A 425 31.74 -5.43 -24.10
CA GLU A 425 32.34 -5.95 -25.34
C GLU A 425 33.11 -7.26 -25.08
N ARG A 426 33.83 -7.36 -23.95
CA ARG A 426 34.49 -8.61 -23.55
C ARG A 426 33.50 -9.74 -23.21
N CYS A 427 32.33 -9.39 -22.75
CA CYS A 427 31.22 -10.34 -22.53
C CYS A 427 30.47 -10.70 -23.82
N GLY A 428 30.95 -10.23 -24.99
CA GLY A 428 30.36 -10.52 -26.31
C GLY A 428 29.21 -9.60 -26.71
N ILE A 429 28.93 -8.54 -25.95
CA ILE A 429 27.91 -7.55 -26.30
C ILE A 429 28.51 -6.51 -27.25
N SER A 430 28.06 -6.50 -28.48
CA SER A 430 28.51 -5.55 -29.53
C SER A 430 27.49 -4.42 -29.71
N ALA A 431 27.84 -3.41 -30.53
CA ALA A 431 26.96 -2.27 -30.85
C ALA A 431 26.53 -1.43 -29.63
N VAL A 432 27.36 -1.36 -28.60
CA VAL A 432 27.17 -0.50 -27.45
C VAL A 432 27.28 0.98 -27.85
N ARG A 433 26.32 1.80 -27.46
CA ARG A 433 26.25 3.24 -27.74
C ARG A 433 26.01 4.02 -26.46
N VAL A 434 26.92 4.93 -26.13
CA VAL A 434 26.79 5.80 -24.98
C VAL A 434 25.94 7.00 -25.35
N VAL A 435 24.85 7.21 -24.60
CA VAL A 435 23.93 8.34 -24.78
C VAL A 435 24.58 9.59 -24.20
N PRO A 436 24.64 10.73 -24.92
CA PRO A 436 25.18 11.96 -24.38
C PRO A 436 24.45 12.43 -23.12
N ARG A 437 25.18 13.04 -22.20
CA ARG A 437 24.59 13.56 -20.96
C ARG A 437 23.56 14.64 -21.26
N THR A 438 22.35 14.47 -20.73
CA THR A 438 21.33 15.52 -20.70
C THR A 438 21.50 16.33 -19.42
N PRO A 439 21.76 17.65 -19.49
CA PRO A 439 22.05 18.47 -18.31
C PRO A 439 20.90 18.57 -17.30
N ASP A 440 19.66 18.48 -17.80
CA ASP A 440 18.43 18.58 -17.04
C ASP A 440 17.64 17.28 -17.11
N VAL A 441 17.46 16.63 -15.98
CA VAL A 441 16.68 15.37 -15.86
C VAL A 441 15.25 15.52 -16.38
N TRP A 442 14.64 16.70 -16.18
CA TRP A 442 13.27 16.96 -16.63
C TRP A 442 13.11 16.98 -18.15
N ARG A 443 14.17 17.38 -18.86
CA ARG A 443 14.18 17.29 -20.33
C ARG A 443 14.05 15.85 -20.80
N GLY A 444 14.82 14.93 -20.20
CA GLY A 444 14.74 13.50 -20.49
C GLY A 444 13.39 12.89 -20.09
N ILE A 445 12.87 13.28 -18.90
CA ILE A 445 11.54 12.89 -18.43
C ILE A 445 10.45 13.31 -19.41
N ASN A 446 10.48 14.56 -19.91
CA ASN A 446 9.50 15.04 -20.86
C ASN A 446 9.63 14.36 -22.24
N SER A 447 10.86 13.98 -22.65
CA SER A 447 11.06 13.16 -23.84
C SER A 447 10.38 11.80 -23.71
N LEU A 448 10.51 11.14 -22.56
CA LEU A 448 9.84 9.86 -22.30
C LEU A 448 8.31 10.04 -22.19
N ARG A 449 7.80 11.10 -21.55
CA ARG A 449 6.36 11.41 -21.53
C ARG A 449 5.76 11.50 -22.93
N GLY A 450 6.46 12.18 -23.85
CA GLY A 450 6.06 12.27 -25.27
C GLY A 450 6.10 10.90 -25.96
N LEU A 451 7.08 10.07 -25.63
CA LEU A 451 7.25 8.74 -26.21
C LEU A 451 6.15 7.78 -25.75
N LEU A 452 5.71 7.86 -24.50
CA LEU A 452 4.66 7.02 -23.94
C LEU A 452 3.34 7.14 -24.72
N GLY A 453 3.02 8.31 -25.28
CA GLY A 453 1.82 8.52 -26.10
C GLY A 453 1.72 7.59 -27.32
N ARG A 454 2.82 7.00 -27.78
CA ARG A 454 2.91 6.05 -28.90
C ARG A 454 3.55 4.71 -28.49
N SER A 455 3.47 4.36 -27.21
CA SER A 455 4.06 3.15 -26.64
C SER A 455 3.04 2.03 -26.44
N TRP A 456 3.54 0.79 -26.52
CA TRP A 456 2.83 -0.45 -26.21
C TRP A 456 3.70 -1.28 -25.28
N PHE A 457 3.11 -1.85 -24.23
CA PHE A 457 3.83 -2.67 -23.26
C PHE A 457 3.35 -4.12 -23.35
N HIS A 458 4.29 -5.03 -23.67
CA HIS A 458 4.04 -6.45 -23.69
C HIS A 458 3.81 -6.98 -22.26
N ARG A 459 3.03 -8.05 -22.11
CA ARG A 459 2.78 -8.69 -20.81
C ARG A 459 4.05 -9.05 -20.03
N ASP A 460 5.15 -9.39 -20.71
CA ASP A 460 6.43 -9.72 -20.07
C ASP A 460 7.05 -8.53 -19.31
N THR A 461 6.64 -7.30 -19.62
CA THR A 461 7.06 -6.08 -18.89
C THR A 461 6.33 -5.88 -17.57
N LEU A 462 5.26 -6.65 -17.33
CA LEU A 462 4.50 -6.66 -16.08
C LEU A 462 4.95 -7.78 -15.13
N ALA A 463 5.86 -8.65 -15.58
CA ALA A 463 6.32 -9.76 -14.77
C ALA A 463 7.17 -9.28 -13.61
N GLU A 464 6.69 -9.53 -12.39
CA GLU A 464 7.50 -9.44 -11.17
C GLU A 464 8.51 -10.58 -11.18
N ARG A 465 9.70 -10.33 -10.65
CA ARG A 465 10.78 -11.32 -10.59
C ARG A 465 11.26 -11.46 -9.16
N LEU A 466 11.77 -12.63 -8.84
CA LEU A 466 12.50 -12.82 -7.60
C LEU A 466 13.97 -12.47 -7.85
N SER A 467 14.54 -11.65 -6.99
CA SER A 467 15.99 -11.46 -6.95
C SER A 467 16.67 -12.79 -6.58
N PRO A 468 17.96 -12.95 -6.85
CA PRO A 468 18.72 -14.12 -6.37
C PRO A 468 18.66 -14.32 -4.85
N ARG A 469 18.26 -13.29 -4.10
CA ARG A 469 18.04 -13.31 -2.64
C ARG A 469 16.61 -13.68 -2.25
N GLY A 470 15.71 -13.88 -3.22
CA GLY A 470 14.31 -14.19 -2.99
C GLY A 470 13.39 -12.99 -2.74
N ASP A 471 13.91 -11.76 -2.86
CA ASP A 471 13.09 -10.55 -2.79
C ASP A 471 12.32 -10.37 -4.11
N LYS A 472 11.08 -9.92 -4.03
CA LYS A 472 10.32 -9.54 -5.22
C LYS A 472 10.82 -8.20 -5.77
N GLU A 473 11.26 -8.23 -7.02
CA GLU A 473 11.63 -7.03 -7.76
C GLU A 473 10.40 -6.48 -8.52
N PRO A 474 10.17 -5.15 -8.47
CA PRO A 474 9.05 -4.56 -9.18
C PRO A 474 9.19 -4.77 -10.69
N SER A 475 8.06 -4.94 -11.38
CA SER A 475 8.06 -5.00 -12.84
C SER A 475 8.48 -3.66 -13.43
N GLY A 476 9.01 -3.67 -14.65
CA GLY A 476 9.43 -2.44 -15.33
C GLY A 476 8.27 -1.44 -15.46
N LEU A 477 7.07 -1.91 -15.77
CA LEU A 477 5.91 -1.05 -15.85
C LEU A 477 5.53 -0.47 -14.48
N THR A 478 5.58 -1.28 -13.42
CA THR A 478 5.37 -0.80 -12.05
C THR A 478 6.37 0.30 -11.70
N CYS A 479 7.63 0.16 -12.10
CA CYS A 479 8.63 1.20 -11.88
C CYS A 479 8.26 2.52 -12.58
N LEU A 480 7.75 2.48 -13.81
CA LEU A 480 7.29 3.69 -14.50
C LEU A 480 6.05 4.31 -13.82
N GLU A 481 5.11 3.48 -13.37
CA GLU A 481 3.91 3.95 -12.64
C GLU A 481 4.26 4.61 -11.31
N MET A 482 5.27 4.09 -10.62
CA MET A 482 5.66 4.48 -9.26
C MET A 482 6.76 5.55 -9.20
N TYR A 483 7.43 5.84 -10.34
CA TYR A 483 8.48 6.86 -10.40
C TYR A 483 7.90 8.24 -10.07
N HIS A 484 8.41 8.90 -9.05
CA HIS A 484 7.78 10.07 -8.46
C HIS A 484 8.79 11.14 -8.00
N THR A 485 8.27 12.35 -7.79
CA THR A 485 8.98 13.44 -7.10
C THR A 485 8.85 13.28 -5.59
N ALA A 486 9.84 13.79 -4.83
CA ALA A 486 9.75 13.81 -3.39
C ALA A 486 8.50 14.60 -2.94
N PRO A 487 7.77 14.10 -1.92
CA PRO A 487 6.67 14.87 -1.35
C PRO A 487 7.19 16.23 -0.83
N PRO A 488 6.32 17.26 -0.77
CA PRO A 488 6.72 18.56 -0.27
C PRO A 488 7.35 18.42 1.11
N SER A 489 8.47 19.11 1.32
CA SER A 489 9.05 19.26 2.65
C SER A 489 8.02 19.95 3.58
N SER A 490 8.29 19.99 4.89
CA SER A 490 7.46 20.74 5.86
C SER A 490 7.21 22.20 5.47
N THR A 491 7.93 22.72 4.49
CA THR A 491 7.75 24.08 3.90
C THR A 491 6.79 24.11 2.71
N GLY A 492 6.18 22.97 2.33
CA GLY A 492 5.21 22.90 1.23
C GLY A 492 5.80 23.00 -0.18
N VAL A 493 7.11 23.08 -0.32
CA VAL A 493 7.79 23.17 -1.62
C VAL A 493 8.20 21.77 -2.06
N TYR A 494 7.68 21.32 -3.21
CA TYR A 494 8.18 20.10 -3.87
C TYR A 494 9.66 20.28 -4.22
N ARG A 495 10.47 19.26 -3.93
CA ARG A 495 11.81 19.22 -4.50
C ARG A 495 11.65 19.00 -6.00
N ASP A 496 12.29 19.88 -6.78
CA ASP A 496 12.27 19.83 -8.25
C ASP A 496 13.21 18.74 -8.79
N ALA A 497 13.14 17.55 -8.16
CA ALA A 497 13.93 16.38 -8.55
C ALA A 497 13.15 15.08 -8.25
N PRO A 498 13.27 14.06 -9.11
CA PRO A 498 12.75 12.74 -8.84
C PRO A 498 13.42 12.10 -7.62
N VAL A 499 12.69 11.22 -6.94
CA VAL A 499 13.25 10.41 -5.86
C VAL A 499 14.12 9.30 -6.46
N HIS A 500 15.29 9.08 -5.85
CA HIS A 500 16.14 7.95 -6.17
C HIS A 500 15.78 6.78 -5.23
N ASP A 501 15.07 5.79 -5.77
CA ASP A 501 14.59 4.62 -5.06
C ASP A 501 14.55 3.37 -5.98
N ALA A 502 13.91 2.30 -5.53
CA ALA A 502 13.79 1.05 -6.30
C ALA A 502 13.08 1.23 -7.67
N PHE A 503 12.34 2.31 -7.88
CA PHE A 503 11.61 2.58 -9.12
C PHE A 503 12.43 3.41 -10.11
N SER A 504 13.38 4.19 -9.62
CA SER A 504 14.14 5.16 -10.41
C SER A 504 14.97 4.49 -11.51
N HIS A 505 15.64 3.38 -11.20
CA HIS A 505 16.55 2.72 -12.14
C HIS A 505 15.88 2.28 -13.44
N SER A 506 14.73 1.63 -13.34
CA SER A 506 13.96 1.20 -14.52
C SER A 506 13.36 2.38 -15.29
N ALA A 507 12.98 3.45 -14.59
CA ALA A 507 12.50 4.68 -15.21
C ALA A 507 13.65 5.43 -15.92
N ASP A 508 14.82 5.47 -15.33
CA ASP A 508 16.02 6.07 -15.91
C ASP A 508 16.50 5.26 -17.12
N ALA A 509 16.48 3.93 -17.08
CA ALA A 509 16.75 3.09 -18.23
C ALA A 509 15.77 3.36 -19.39
N ALA A 510 14.46 3.52 -19.11
CA ALA A 510 13.49 3.88 -20.14
C ALA A 510 13.74 5.30 -20.70
N ARG A 511 14.16 6.23 -19.85
CA ARG A 511 14.55 7.59 -20.24
C ARG A 511 15.76 7.59 -21.18
N MET A 512 16.74 6.68 -20.98
CA MET A 512 17.89 6.55 -21.89
C MET A 512 17.44 6.23 -23.31
N PHE A 513 16.43 5.40 -23.52
CA PHE A 513 15.90 5.16 -24.87
C PHE A 513 15.26 6.41 -25.48
N ALA A 514 14.47 7.17 -24.70
CA ALA A 514 13.86 8.40 -25.18
C ALA A 514 14.92 9.46 -25.54
N GLU A 515 15.99 9.56 -24.76
CA GLU A 515 17.11 10.45 -25.03
C GLU A 515 17.90 9.99 -26.28
N ALA A 516 18.19 8.68 -26.42
CA ALA A 516 18.82 8.13 -27.63
C ALA A 516 18.02 8.45 -28.90
N LEU A 517 16.68 8.35 -28.80
CA LEU A 517 15.80 8.73 -29.91
C LEU A 517 15.90 10.22 -30.23
N THR A 518 15.93 11.08 -29.21
CA THR A 518 16.06 12.54 -29.36
C THR A 518 17.38 12.94 -29.98
N HIS A 519 18.45 12.19 -29.68
CA HIS A 519 19.79 12.37 -30.29
C HIS A 519 19.95 11.72 -31.67
N GLY A 520 18.88 11.16 -32.27
CA GLY A 520 18.94 10.51 -33.56
C GLY A 520 19.78 9.22 -33.61
N MET A 521 20.02 8.60 -32.46
CA MET A 521 20.80 7.36 -32.34
C MET A 521 20.00 6.11 -32.69
N VAL A 522 18.68 6.19 -32.66
CA VAL A 522 17.75 5.14 -33.09
C VAL A 522 17.52 5.31 -34.60
N THR A 523 17.90 4.33 -35.38
CA THR A 523 17.80 4.40 -36.85
C THR A 523 16.33 4.18 -37.25
N PRO A 524 15.69 5.10 -38.01
CA PRO A 524 14.42 4.79 -38.66
C PRO A 524 14.66 3.66 -39.65
N HIS A 525 13.77 2.67 -39.67
CA HIS A 525 13.86 1.60 -40.64
C HIS A 525 13.67 2.20 -42.04
N ASN A 526 14.76 2.31 -42.81
CA ASN A 526 14.70 2.54 -44.26
C ASN A 526 14.42 1.21 -44.94
N LEU A 527 13.40 1.15 -45.77
CA LEU A 527 12.90 0.03 -46.56
C LEU A 527 13.92 -0.68 -47.50
N SER A 528 15.22 -0.60 -47.23
CA SER A 528 16.30 -1.08 -48.10
C SER A 528 17.25 -2.08 -47.46
N ARG A 529 16.85 -2.88 -46.47
CA ARG A 529 17.63 -4.03 -46.05
C ARG A 529 17.16 -5.28 -46.81
N SER A 530 17.95 -5.72 -47.77
CA SER A 530 17.84 -7.07 -48.36
C SER A 530 17.88 -8.12 -47.23
N PRO A 531 17.11 -9.23 -47.33
CA PRO A 531 17.12 -10.27 -46.32
C PRO A 531 18.55 -10.82 -46.17
N ARG A 532 19.06 -10.80 -44.91
CA ARG A 532 20.29 -11.49 -44.58
C ARG A 532 20.04 -12.98 -44.76
N LEU A 533 20.60 -13.57 -45.82
CA LEU A 533 20.68 -15.01 -46.03
C LEU A 533 21.33 -15.65 -44.80
N ALA A 534 20.54 -16.49 -44.12
CA ALA A 534 21.05 -17.38 -43.08
C ALA A 534 22.18 -18.22 -43.71
N ARG A 535 23.40 -18.06 -43.24
CA ARG A 535 24.46 -19.03 -43.53
C ARG A 535 24.18 -20.26 -42.69
N MET A 536 23.93 -21.37 -43.41
CA MET A 536 23.89 -22.72 -42.87
C MET A 536 25.23 -23.08 -42.18
#